data_1255685e9eb2f62845f527a6ecc18885
#
_entry.id   1255685e9eb2f62845f527a6ecc18885
#
_cell.length_a   1.000
_cell.length_b   1.000
_cell.length_c   1.000
_cell.angle_alpha   90.00
_cell.angle_beta   90.00
_cell.angle_gamma   90.00
#
_symmetry.space_group_name_H-M   'P 1'
#
loop_
_entity.id
_entity.type
_entity.pdbx_description
1 polymer ?
#
loop_
_entity_poly.entity_id
_entity_poly.type
_entity_poly.pdbx_seq_one_letter_code
_entity_poly.pdbx_strand_id
1 'polypeptide(L)'
;MKKEYEHISCCGRYYCPLCDYFRGGKVQMAKNLLYYVERSGSLRLIAEGQNVCNYDEFVKGLKWLASQDKPCKGCRFGGGWSWWPDCPVRDCVTQKEFDFCYQCSDFPCEKLRQEPLLAHKKAIIETNNQLKSMGIEKYAKQLIERLRQAVASQPFRHA
;
A
#
# COMPACT_ATOMS: atom_id res chain seq x y z
N MET A 1 -10.68 -16.37 -10.37
CA MET A 1 -10.76 -14.91 -10.71
C MET A 1 -10.14 -14.66 -12.09
N LYS A 2 -10.71 -13.74 -12.90
CA LYS A 2 -10.11 -13.35 -14.18
C LYS A 2 -8.76 -12.67 -13.94
N LYS A 3 -7.77 -12.92 -14.81
CA LYS A 3 -6.39 -12.39 -14.71
C LYS A 3 -6.34 -10.85 -14.57
N GLU A 4 -7.27 -10.14 -15.17
CA GLU A 4 -7.36 -8.67 -15.12
C GLU A 4 -7.69 -8.10 -13.72
N TYR A 5 -8.25 -8.92 -12.80
CA TYR A 5 -8.64 -8.51 -11.45
C TYR A 5 -7.70 -9.06 -10.37
N GLU A 6 -6.71 -9.86 -10.72
CA GLU A 6 -5.76 -10.47 -9.77
C GLU A 6 -4.97 -9.43 -8.97
N HIS A 7 -4.86 -8.22 -9.48
CA HIS A 7 -4.20 -7.10 -8.80
C HIS A 7 -5.12 -6.26 -7.89
N ILE A 8 -6.41 -6.61 -7.79
CA ILE A 8 -7.26 -6.04 -6.74
C ILE A 8 -6.98 -6.80 -5.44
N SER A 9 -6.68 -6.07 -4.37
CA SER A 9 -6.35 -6.66 -3.07
C SER A 9 -7.46 -7.57 -2.53
N CYS A 10 -7.10 -8.54 -1.69
CA CYS A 10 -8.06 -9.49 -1.08
C CYS A 10 -9.18 -8.79 -0.27
N CYS A 11 -8.89 -7.63 0.31
CA CYS A 11 -9.90 -6.78 0.96
C CYS A 11 -10.71 -5.92 -0.03
N GLY A 12 -10.45 -6.00 -1.32
CA GLY A 12 -11.12 -5.25 -2.38
C GLY A 12 -10.68 -3.78 -2.53
N ARG A 13 -9.96 -3.24 -1.57
CA ARG A 13 -9.75 -1.78 -1.43
C ARG A 13 -8.70 -1.18 -2.36
N TYR A 14 -7.65 -1.94 -2.69
CA TYR A 14 -6.48 -1.43 -3.40
C TYR A 14 -6.32 -2.12 -4.75
N TYR A 15 -5.81 -1.36 -5.72
CA TYR A 15 -5.36 -1.86 -7.01
C TYR A 15 -3.84 -1.76 -7.09
N CYS A 16 -3.16 -2.89 -7.03
CA CYS A 16 -1.71 -2.96 -6.90
C CYS A 16 -0.93 -2.12 -7.92
N PRO A 17 -1.28 -2.10 -9.23
CA PRO A 17 -0.56 -1.29 -10.22
C PRO A 17 -0.57 0.22 -9.96
N LEU A 18 -1.44 0.72 -9.08
CA LEU A 18 -1.48 2.11 -8.64
C LEU A 18 -0.98 2.32 -7.20
N CYS A 19 -0.49 1.26 -6.57
CA CYS A 19 0.04 1.30 -5.22
C CYS A 19 1.55 1.61 -5.22
N ASP A 20 1.97 2.60 -4.43
CA ASP A 20 3.38 2.99 -4.33
C ASP A 20 4.30 1.87 -3.84
N TYR A 21 3.81 0.99 -2.97
CA TYR A 21 4.58 -0.18 -2.52
C TYR A 21 4.80 -1.20 -3.64
N PHE A 22 3.80 -1.40 -4.49
CA PHE A 22 3.88 -2.30 -5.64
C PHE A 22 4.78 -1.72 -6.74
N ARG A 23 4.67 -0.42 -6.99
CA ARG A 23 5.45 0.28 -8.01
C ARG A 23 6.88 0.59 -7.58
N GLY A 24 7.18 0.50 -6.30
CA GLY A 24 8.50 0.87 -5.76
C GLY A 24 8.78 2.36 -5.72
N GLY A 25 7.79 3.22 -5.98
CA GLY A 25 7.98 4.67 -6.08
C GLY A 25 8.62 5.30 -4.84
N LYS A 26 8.15 4.92 -3.65
CA LYS A 26 8.73 5.41 -2.38
C LYS A 26 10.21 5.07 -2.23
N VAL A 27 10.59 3.85 -2.59
CA VAL A 27 11.98 3.39 -2.53
C VAL A 27 12.85 4.16 -3.52
N GLN A 28 12.36 4.34 -4.75
CA GLN A 28 13.10 5.11 -5.76
C GLN A 28 13.28 6.57 -5.36
N MET A 29 12.24 7.21 -4.82
CA MET A 29 12.33 8.58 -4.33
C MET A 29 13.30 8.69 -3.15
N ALA A 30 13.31 7.72 -2.25
CA ALA A 30 14.27 7.68 -1.14
C ALA A 30 15.71 7.52 -1.64
N LYS A 31 15.97 6.67 -2.63
CA LYS A 31 17.28 6.51 -3.27
C LYS A 31 17.75 7.83 -3.90
N ASN A 32 16.87 8.49 -4.64
CA ASN A 32 17.17 9.77 -5.26
C ASN A 32 17.49 10.85 -4.20
N LEU A 33 16.65 10.97 -3.18
CA LEU A 33 16.88 11.93 -2.10
C LEU A 33 18.17 11.63 -1.32
N LEU A 34 18.43 10.37 -1.00
CA LEU A 34 19.64 9.95 -0.31
C LEU A 34 20.90 10.34 -1.09
N TYR A 35 20.89 10.18 -2.41
CA TYR A 35 22.00 10.59 -3.26
C TYR A 35 22.35 12.07 -3.08
N TYR A 36 21.36 12.96 -3.00
CA TYR A 36 21.62 14.39 -2.78
C TYR A 36 21.99 14.70 -1.33
N VAL A 37 21.34 14.07 -0.38
CA VAL A 37 21.59 14.25 1.08
C VAL A 37 23.03 13.88 1.44
N GLU A 38 23.55 12.77 0.92
CA GLU A 38 24.93 12.33 1.20
C GLU A 38 26.00 13.21 0.56
N ARG A 39 25.64 14.00 -0.46
CA ARG A 39 26.55 14.93 -1.15
C ARG A 39 26.46 16.35 -0.65
N SER A 40 25.45 16.68 0.13
CA SER A 40 25.20 18.04 0.62
C SER A 40 25.72 18.24 2.03
N GLY A 41 26.97 18.67 2.18
CA GLY A 41 27.53 19.04 3.50
C GLY A 41 26.75 20.20 4.17
N SER A 42 26.24 21.12 3.38
CA SER A 42 25.48 22.28 3.90
C SER A 42 24.13 21.90 4.52
N LEU A 43 23.47 20.84 4.05
CA LEU A 43 22.18 20.42 4.57
C LEU A 43 22.26 20.00 6.06
N ARG A 44 23.33 19.29 6.43
CA ARG A 44 23.58 18.96 7.83
C ARG A 44 23.71 20.23 8.69
N LEU A 45 24.56 21.15 8.27
CA LEU A 45 24.79 22.40 9.00
C LEU A 45 23.53 23.23 9.19
N ILE A 46 22.68 23.27 8.16
CA ILE A 46 21.39 23.96 8.24
C ILE A 46 20.46 23.28 9.22
N ALA A 47 20.28 21.94 9.12
CA ALA A 47 19.38 21.20 9.96
C ALA A 47 19.78 21.23 11.44
N GLU A 48 21.06 21.09 11.74
CA GLU A 48 21.60 21.16 13.10
C GLU A 48 21.58 22.60 13.65
N GLY A 49 21.99 23.58 12.84
CA GLY A 49 22.00 24.99 13.25
C GLY A 49 20.61 25.55 13.52
N GLN A 50 19.59 25.06 12.85
CA GLN A 50 18.18 25.44 13.07
C GLN A 50 17.46 24.51 14.06
N ASN A 51 18.14 23.50 14.60
CA ASN A 51 17.57 22.51 15.53
C ASN A 51 16.28 21.86 15.00
N VAL A 52 16.22 21.56 13.70
CA VAL A 52 15.03 21.03 13.04
C VAL A 52 14.82 19.55 13.36
N CYS A 53 15.90 18.75 13.30
CA CYS A 53 15.86 17.30 13.54
C CYS A 53 17.25 16.77 13.89
N ASN A 54 17.29 15.56 14.44
CA ASN A 54 18.54 14.79 14.51
C ASN A 54 18.90 14.33 13.09
N TYR A 55 19.91 14.91 12.50
CA TYR A 55 20.28 14.67 11.11
C TYR A 55 20.74 13.22 10.86
N ASP A 56 21.44 12.60 11.79
CA ASP A 56 21.90 11.21 11.65
C ASP A 56 20.74 10.23 11.67
N GLU A 57 19.75 10.43 12.52
CA GLU A 57 18.52 9.62 12.54
C GLU A 57 17.67 9.83 11.27
N PHE A 58 17.60 11.04 10.75
CA PHE A 58 16.96 11.31 9.45
C PHE A 58 17.64 10.52 8.32
N VAL A 59 18.97 10.59 8.22
CA VAL A 59 19.74 9.86 7.20
C VAL A 59 19.61 8.36 7.37
N LYS A 60 19.62 7.85 8.59
CA LYS A 60 19.43 6.43 8.92
C LYS A 60 18.04 5.95 8.47
N GLY A 61 16.99 6.70 8.75
CA GLY A 61 15.63 6.40 8.28
C GLY A 61 15.53 6.39 6.75
N LEU A 62 16.18 7.35 6.11
CA LEU A 62 16.22 7.44 4.64
C LEU A 62 17.00 6.27 4.02
N LYS A 63 18.13 5.87 4.60
CA LYS A 63 18.89 4.68 4.19
C LYS A 63 18.08 3.41 4.33
N TRP A 64 17.36 3.25 5.46
CA TRP A 64 16.46 2.12 5.66
C TRP A 64 15.38 2.06 4.55
N LEU A 65 14.75 3.18 4.23
CA LEU A 65 13.74 3.22 3.17
C LEU A 65 14.35 2.93 1.79
N ALA A 66 15.52 3.49 1.49
CA ALA A 66 16.23 3.29 0.23
C ALA A 66 16.72 1.84 0.04
N SER A 67 16.98 1.12 1.13
CA SER A 67 17.45 -0.28 1.10
C SER A 67 16.34 -1.29 0.84
N GLN A 68 15.08 -0.86 0.74
CA GLN A 68 13.96 -1.76 0.48
C GLN A 68 13.91 -2.17 -1.00
N ASP A 69 14.76 -3.13 -1.40
CA ASP A 69 14.97 -3.49 -2.81
C ASP A 69 13.85 -4.33 -3.45
N LYS A 70 12.99 -4.94 -2.63
CA LYS A 70 11.94 -5.82 -3.13
C LYS A 70 10.60 -5.11 -3.12
N PRO A 71 10.08 -4.69 -4.27
CA PRO A 71 8.73 -4.16 -4.33
C PRO A 71 7.73 -5.23 -3.87
N CYS A 72 6.58 -4.79 -3.38
CA CYS A 72 5.47 -5.67 -3.07
C CYS A 72 5.04 -6.44 -4.32
N LYS A 73 4.91 -7.77 -4.22
CA LYS A 73 4.47 -8.62 -5.34
C LYS A 73 2.98 -8.50 -5.65
N GLY A 74 2.26 -7.77 -4.83
CA GLY A 74 0.81 -7.71 -4.84
C GLY A 74 0.18 -8.56 -3.74
N CYS A 75 -1.01 -8.16 -3.29
CA CYS A 75 -1.68 -8.76 -2.15
C CYS A 75 -1.86 -10.28 -2.30
N ARG A 76 -2.29 -10.75 -3.47
CA ARG A 76 -2.58 -12.17 -3.76
C ARG A 76 -1.33 -13.02 -3.98
N PHE A 77 -0.20 -12.37 -4.21
CA PHE A 77 1.09 -13.02 -4.49
C PHE A 77 2.04 -13.00 -3.29
N GLY A 78 1.47 -13.01 -2.10
CA GLY A 78 2.23 -13.05 -0.84
C GLY A 78 2.66 -11.67 -0.34
N GLY A 79 2.26 -10.59 -0.99
CA GLY A 79 2.62 -9.24 -0.59
C GLY A 79 4.10 -8.95 -0.82
N GLY A 80 4.83 -8.63 0.23
CA GLY A 80 6.23 -8.25 0.19
C GLY A 80 6.47 -7.08 1.12
N TRP A 81 7.44 -6.21 0.80
CA TRP A 81 7.67 -5.02 1.57
C TRP A 81 6.44 -4.10 1.53
N SER A 82 5.74 -4.03 2.63
CA SER A 82 4.60 -3.16 2.84
C SER A 82 4.40 -2.97 4.33
N TRP A 83 3.51 -2.08 4.70
CA TRP A 83 3.21 -1.83 6.11
C TRP A 83 2.55 -3.03 6.83
N TRP A 84 2.13 -4.06 6.09
CA TRP A 84 1.45 -5.22 6.65
C TRP A 84 1.87 -6.54 5.98
N PRO A 85 3.01 -7.10 6.38
CA PRO A 85 3.50 -8.36 5.81
C PRO A 85 2.56 -9.54 6.11
N ASP A 86 1.95 -9.60 7.30
CA ASP A 86 1.11 -10.72 7.78
C ASP A 86 -0.37 -10.34 7.79
N CYS A 87 -0.92 -10.00 6.63
CA CYS A 87 -2.30 -9.54 6.51
C CYS A 87 -3.32 -10.67 6.72
N PRO A 88 -4.08 -10.70 7.84
CA PRO A 88 -5.01 -11.79 8.13
C PRO A 88 -6.20 -11.87 7.15
N VAL A 89 -6.54 -10.81 6.43
CA VAL A 89 -7.53 -10.85 5.34
C VAL A 89 -6.98 -11.63 4.16
N ARG A 90 -5.74 -11.34 3.73
CA ARG A 90 -5.09 -12.06 2.64
C ARG A 90 -5.00 -13.55 2.96
N ASP A 91 -4.48 -13.87 4.13
CA ASP A 91 -4.22 -15.25 4.53
C ASP A 91 -5.53 -16.05 4.63
N CYS A 92 -6.59 -15.45 5.22
CA CYS A 92 -7.90 -16.07 5.31
C CYS A 92 -8.54 -16.31 3.94
N VAL A 93 -8.49 -15.31 3.04
CA VAL A 93 -9.05 -15.40 1.68
C VAL A 93 -8.30 -16.47 0.87
N THR A 94 -6.97 -16.52 1.00
CA THR A 94 -6.14 -17.53 0.32
C THR A 94 -6.43 -18.94 0.83
N GLN A 95 -6.50 -19.15 2.15
CA GLN A 95 -6.79 -20.46 2.75
C GLN A 95 -8.18 -20.99 2.40
N LYS A 96 -9.16 -20.10 2.24
CA LYS A 96 -10.53 -20.45 1.86
C LYS A 96 -10.75 -20.49 0.34
N GLU A 97 -9.72 -20.24 -0.45
CA GLU A 97 -9.78 -20.18 -1.93
C GLU A 97 -10.82 -19.18 -2.46
N PHE A 98 -11.06 -18.09 -1.70
CA PHE A 98 -11.96 -17.02 -2.12
C PHE A 98 -11.21 -15.92 -2.89
N ASP A 99 -11.94 -15.20 -3.73
CA ASP A 99 -11.42 -14.00 -4.37
C ASP A 99 -11.47 -12.80 -3.42
N PHE A 100 -12.54 -12.69 -2.63
CA PHE A 100 -12.77 -11.57 -1.75
C PHE A 100 -13.47 -11.99 -0.46
N CYS A 101 -13.29 -11.17 0.58
CA CYS A 101 -13.79 -11.44 1.91
C CYS A 101 -15.32 -11.64 1.99
N TYR A 102 -16.11 -10.94 1.15
CA TYR A 102 -17.57 -11.04 1.13
C TYR A 102 -18.12 -12.40 0.67
N GLN A 103 -17.28 -13.23 0.03
CA GLN A 103 -17.68 -14.57 -0.41
C GLN A 103 -17.78 -15.58 0.76
N CYS A 104 -17.22 -15.22 1.90
CA CYS A 104 -17.33 -16.02 3.12
C CYS A 104 -18.70 -15.84 3.78
N SER A 105 -19.33 -16.95 4.22
CA SER A 105 -20.58 -16.92 4.96
C SER A 105 -20.51 -16.12 6.25
N ASP A 106 -19.33 -16.11 6.88
CA ASP A 106 -19.08 -15.44 8.17
C ASP A 106 -18.81 -13.93 8.01
N PHE A 107 -18.82 -13.40 6.78
CA PHE A 107 -18.54 -11.98 6.56
C PHE A 107 -19.73 -11.08 6.98
N PRO A 108 -19.49 -10.00 7.75
CA PRO A 108 -18.24 -9.55 8.36
C PRO A 108 -17.90 -10.31 9.65
N CYS A 109 -16.74 -10.97 9.69
CA CYS A 109 -16.35 -11.86 10.77
C CYS A 109 -15.55 -11.16 11.90
N GLU A 110 -15.36 -11.89 13.03
CA GLU A 110 -14.62 -11.39 14.20
C GLU A 110 -13.14 -11.05 13.90
N LYS A 111 -12.52 -11.68 12.88
CA LYS A 111 -11.15 -11.31 12.47
C LYS A 111 -11.01 -9.82 12.11
N LEU A 112 -12.05 -9.20 11.59
CA LEU A 112 -12.06 -7.76 11.29
C LEU A 112 -12.15 -6.88 12.54
N ARG A 113 -12.35 -7.45 13.72
CA ARG A 113 -12.37 -6.74 15.01
C ARG A 113 -11.03 -6.75 15.73
N GLN A 114 -10.06 -7.49 15.21
CA GLN A 114 -8.72 -7.58 15.79
C GLN A 114 -7.81 -6.50 15.21
N GLU A 115 -6.90 -5.99 16.06
CA GLU A 115 -5.85 -5.10 15.57
C GLU A 115 -4.87 -5.88 14.67
N PRO A 116 -4.36 -5.23 13.64
CA PRO A 116 -4.56 -3.85 13.19
C PRO A 116 -5.74 -3.68 12.20
N LEU A 117 -6.58 -4.72 11.98
CA LEU A 117 -7.73 -4.66 11.08
C LEU A 117 -8.85 -3.73 11.58
N LEU A 118 -8.97 -3.59 12.90
CA LEU A 118 -10.04 -2.80 13.51
C LEU A 118 -10.10 -1.38 12.94
N ALA A 119 -8.96 -0.72 12.80
CA ALA A 119 -8.86 0.61 12.22
C ALA A 119 -9.36 0.70 10.76
N HIS A 120 -9.36 -0.43 10.04
CA HIS A 120 -9.77 -0.50 8.63
C HIS A 120 -11.10 -1.22 8.41
N LYS A 121 -11.70 -1.76 9.46
CA LYS A 121 -12.90 -2.61 9.42
C LYS A 121 -14.04 -1.97 8.62
N LYS A 122 -14.39 -0.73 8.93
CA LYS A 122 -15.47 0.00 8.24
C LYS A 122 -15.23 0.04 6.74
N ALA A 123 -14.05 0.47 6.31
CA ALA A 123 -13.71 0.58 4.91
C ALA A 123 -13.64 -0.78 4.18
N ILE A 124 -13.23 -1.85 4.87
CA ILE A 124 -13.23 -3.21 4.32
C ILE A 124 -14.67 -3.68 4.10
N ILE A 125 -15.55 -3.46 5.07
CA ILE A 125 -16.97 -3.87 4.96
C ILE A 125 -17.66 -3.11 3.84
N GLU A 126 -17.53 -1.78 3.80
CA GLU A 126 -18.12 -0.93 2.75
C GLU A 126 -17.65 -1.36 1.35
N THR A 127 -16.36 -1.58 1.19
CA THR A 127 -15.77 -2.01 -0.08
C THR A 127 -16.30 -3.38 -0.52
N ASN A 128 -16.37 -4.35 0.39
CA ASN A 128 -16.87 -5.69 0.06
C ASN A 128 -18.38 -5.68 -0.22
N ASN A 129 -19.18 -4.84 0.44
CA ASN A 129 -20.58 -4.66 0.15
C ASN A 129 -20.80 -4.04 -1.25
N GLN A 130 -19.98 -3.05 -1.63
CA GLN A 130 -20.01 -2.49 -2.98
C GLN A 130 -19.65 -3.55 -4.03
N LEU A 131 -18.60 -4.34 -3.78
CA LEU A 131 -18.18 -5.43 -4.63
C LEU A 131 -19.27 -6.47 -4.83
N LYS A 132 -19.94 -6.86 -3.74
CA LYS A 132 -21.07 -7.79 -3.75
C LYS A 132 -22.26 -7.25 -4.53
N SER A 133 -22.60 -5.96 -4.38
CA SER A 133 -23.79 -5.36 -4.97
C SER A 133 -23.66 -5.09 -6.46
N MET A 134 -22.50 -4.66 -6.95
CA MET A 134 -22.31 -4.23 -8.33
C MET A 134 -21.55 -5.21 -9.23
N GLY A 135 -20.97 -6.25 -8.64
CA GLY A 135 -20.11 -7.20 -9.33
C GLY A 135 -18.69 -6.68 -9.58
N ILE A 136 -17.77 -7.62 -9.82
CA ILE A 136 -16.32 -7.32 -9.91
C ILE A 136 -15.99 -6.41 -11.08
N GLU A 137 -16.62 -6.58 -12.23
CA GLU A 137 -16.27 -5.82 -13.44
C GLU A 137 -16.57 -4.32 -13.28
N LYS A 138 -17.76 -4.00 -12.81
CA LYS A 138 -18.16 -2.62 -12.58
C LYS A 138 -17.38 -1.99 -11.44
N TYR A 139 -17.16 -2.75 -10.36
CA TYR A 139 -16.36 -2.33 -9.23
C TYR A 139 -14.91 -2.02 -9.63
N ALA A 140 -14.27 -2.92 -10.38
CA ALA A 140 -12.90 -2.76 -10.84
C ALA A 140 -12.71 -1.47 -11.66
N LYS A 141 -13.62 -1.22 -12.62
CA LYS A 141 -13.60 0.02 -13.42
C LYS A 141 -13.66 1.27 -12.54
N GLN A 142 -14.57 1.30 -11.57
CA GLN A 142 -14.72 2.45 -10.66
C GLN A 142 -13.51 2.60 -9.72
N LEU A 143 -12.96 1.49 -9.21
CA LEU A 143 -11.79 1.51 -8.34
C LEU A 143 -10.57 2.04 -9.09
N ILE A 144 -10.30 1.52 -10.28
CA ILE A 144 -9.17 1.92 -11.11
C ILE A 144 -9.25 3.40 -11.45
N GLU A 145 -10.45 3.87 -11.85
CA GLU A 145 -10.63 5.28 -12.19
C GLU A 145 -10.42 6.21 -11.00
N ARG A 146 -11.00 5.90 -9.84
CA ARG A 146 -10.77 6.68 -8.60
C ARG A 146 -9.29 6.73 -8.22
N LEU A 147 -8.59 5.60 -8.33
CA LEU A 147 -7.18 5.52 -7.98
C LEU A 147 -6.30 6.25 -9.01
N ARG A 148 -6.65 6.22 -10.31
CA ARG A 148 -5.98 7.03 -11.34
C ARG A 148 -6.10 8.53 -11.05
N GLN A 149 -7.29 8.98 -10.70
CA GLN A 149 -7.53 10.39 -10.33
C GLN A 149 -6.74 10.78 -9.08
N ALA A 150 -6.71 9.94 -8.05
CA ALA A 150 -5.95 10.16 -6.83
C ALA A 150 -4.43 10.22 -7.10
N VAL A 151 -3.91 9.35 -7.98
CA VAL A 151 -2.51 9.41 -8.42
C VAL A 151 -2.26 10.64 -9.29
N ALA A 152 -3.26 11.07 -10.10
CA ALA A 152 -3.14 12.27 -10.93
C ALA A 152 -2.99 13.55 -10.15
N SER A 153 -3.58 13.64 -8.99
CA SER A 153 -3.54 14.81 -8.10
C SER A 153 -2.30 14.88 -7.21
N GLN A 154 -1.38 13.90 -7.28
CA GLN A 154 -0.15 13.95 -6.48
C GLN A 154 0.84 14.99 -7.04
N PRO A 155 1.42 15.86 -6.18
CA PRO A 155 2.24 17.01 -6.63
C PRO A 155 3.58 16.64 -7.27
N PHE A 156 4.04 15.40 -7.18
CA PHE A 156 5.36 14.96 -7.67
C PHE A 156 5.24 13.97 -8.82
N ARG A 157 4.67 14.40 -9.96
CA ARG A 157 4.55 13.54 -11.14
C ARG A 157 5.74 13.59 -12.10
N HIS A 158 6.69 14.50 -11.89
CA HIS A 158 7.78 14.76 -12.83
C HIS A 158 9.12 14.61 -12.10
N ALA A 159 9.58 13.39 -11.98
CA ALA A 159 10.99 13.07 -11.83
C ALA A 159 11.26 11.76 -12.57
#